data_95fdb15ba88ef62ac0d329b43b0311de
#
_entry.id   95fdb15ba88ef62ac0d329b43b0311de
#
_cell.length_a   1.000
_cell.length_b   1.000
_cell.length_c   1.000
_cell.angle_alpha   90.00
_cell.angle_beta   90.00
_cell.angle_gamma   90.00
#
_symmetry.space_group_name_H-M   'P 1'
#
loop_
_entity.id
_entity.type
_entity.pdbx_description
1 polymer ?
#
loop_
_entity_poly.entity_id
_entity_poly.type
_entity_poly.pdbx_seq_one_letter_code
_entity_poly.pdbx_strand_id
1 'polypeptide(L)'
;MALRFDFDRHLHLAEVTHARAWLTMREQFGLAPNTLDAYARAVDSYAAFLQGGGFEASTRSDVAGWINESRARGLANATLIQRVTALRLFFEYLVEEGVREQNPVARGGAFRCYGAMVFRAAGPIRRVRKLPWIPTDEEWERLLRTTADYCIRDRAMLALAYDGALRREELCSIAVSDFDFARKLLTVRAETTKNRSGKVVPYSSATAALLHRYLNRRRTMRSDPDTVFLSESPRNRMLPITSYTWTKVVERMAVCSELPRLTTHTMRHLRLTDLARAGLDMHHIAALAGHRVLQSTLIYIHLSAHDLTEALARTMGSLPALRHPLLGTEQ
;
A
#
# COMPACT_ATOMS: atom_id res chain seq x y z
N MET A 1 -20.03 -9.60 21.21
CA MET A 1 -19.19 -9.84 20.02
C MET A 1 -17.77 -10.03 20.51
N ALA A 2 -17.18 -11.23 20.41
CA ALA A 2 -15.85 -11.51 20.94
C ALA A 2 -14.81 -10.71 20.16
N LEU A 3 -13.87 -10.08 20.86
CA LEU A 3 -12.71 -9.40 20.30
C LEU A 3 -11.96 -10.36 19.36
N ARG A 4 -11.75 -9.94 18.11
CA ARG A 4 -10.99 -10.70 17.12
C ARG A 4 -9.47 -10.51 17.25
N PHE A 5 -9.05 -9.61 18.13
CA PHE A 5 -7.64 -9.31 18.34
C PHE A 5 -7.01 -10.29 19.33
N ASP A 6 -5.95 -10.96 18.93
CA ASP A 6 -5.21 -11.93 19.73
C ASP A 6 -4.10 -11.21 20.52
N PHE A 7 -4.36 -10.95 21.80
CA PHE A 7 -3.41 -10.28 22.70
C PHE A 7 -2.21 -11.16 23.04
N ASP A 8 -2.36 -12.48 22.99
CA ASP A 8 -1.31 -13.43 23.43
C ASP A 8 -0.09 -13.44 22.50
N ARG A 9 -0.23 -12.81 21.32
CA ARG A 9 0.89 -12.60 20.38
C ARG A 9 1.86 -11.48 20.79
N HIS A 10 1.53 -10.71 21.81
CA HIS A 10 2.24 -9.51 22.23
C HIS A 10 2.65 -9.63 23.69
N LEU A 11 3.88 -10.12 23.94
CA LEU A 11 4.35 -10.56 25.24
C LEU A 11 4.31 -9.47 26.32
N HIS A 12 4.66 -8.23 25.95
CA HIS A 12 4.71 -7.10 26.88
C HIS A 12 3.41 -6.29 26.93
N LEU A 13 2.54 -6.46 25.94
CA LEU A 13 1.28 -5.70 25.85
C LEU A 13 0.31 -6.06 26.99
N ALA A 14 0.35 -7.31 27.48
CA ALA A 14 -0.49 -7.78 28.58
C ALA A 14 -0.21 -7.02 29.89
N GLU A 15 1.01 -6.56 30.07
CA GLU A 15 1.48 -5.82 31.25
C GLU A 15 1.10 -4.32 31.19
N VAL A 16 0.69 -3.83 30.02
CA VAL A 16 0.32 -2.41 29.83
C VAL A 16 -1.15 -2.21 30.17
N THR A 17 -1.43 -1.68 31.34
CA THR A 17 -2.75 -1.58 31.99
C THR A 17 -3.85 -1.05 31.06
N HIS A 18 -3.60 -0.01 30.28
CA HIS A 18 -4.61 0.65 29.45
C HIS A 18 -4.61 0.17 27.97
N ALA A 19 -3.65 -0.67 27.56
CA ALA A 19 -3.49 -1.06 26.16
C ALA A 19 -4.68 -1.88 25.64
N ARG A 20 -5.22 -2.79 26.47
CA ARG A 20 -6.38 -3.62 26.12
C ARG A 20 -7.62 -2.74 25.87
N ALA A 21 -7.91 -1.81 26.80
CA ALA A 21 -9.05 -0.91 26.67
C ALA A 21 -8.94 -0.04 25.42
N TRP A 22 -7.76 0.54 25.19
CA TRP A 22 -7.49 1.34 24.00
C TRP A 22 -7.67 0.59 22.69
N LEU A 23 -7.11 -0.61 22.55
CA LEU A 23 -7.23 -1.41 21.34
C LEU A 23 -8.67 -1.86 21.12
N THR A 24 -9.39 -2.24 22.20
CA THR A 24 -10.80 -2.57 22.14
C THR A 24 -11.64 -1.41 21.63
N MET A 25 -11.43 -0.21 22.19
CA MET A 25 -12.09 1.00 21.72
C MET A 25 -11.79 1.29 20.24
N ARG A 26 -10.54 1.13 19.79
CA ARG A 26 -10.15 1.31 18.38
C ARG A 26 -10.83 0.28 17.45
N GLU A 27 -10.98 -0.96 17.89
CA GLU A 27 -11.71 -1.99 17.16
C GLU A 27 -13.20 -1.63 17.02
N GLN A 28 -13.83 -1.18 18.10
CA GLN A 28 -15.23 -0.73 18.12
C GLN A 28 -15.46 0.46 17.18
N PHE A 29 -14.50 1.37 17.04
CA PHE A 29 -14.53 2.46 16.08
C PHE A 29 -14.22 2.01 14.64
N GLY A 30 -14.12 0.70 14.40
CA GLY A 30 -13.97 0.13 13.06
C GLY A 30 -12.56 0.23 12.49
N LEU A 31 -11.54 0.27 13.34
CA LEU A 31 -10.15 0.19 12.88
C LEU A 31 -9.87 -1.19 12.27
N ALA A 32 -9.23 -1.21 11.10
CA ALA A 32 -8.95 -2.45 10.39
C ALA A 32 -8.04 -3.38 11.23
N PRO A 33 -8.26 -4.72 11.21
CA PRO A 33 -7.48 -5.68 12.02
C PRO A 33 -5.97 -5.58 11.83
N ASN A 34 -5.49 -5.40 10.60
CA ASN A 34 -4.06 -5.20 10.32
C ASN A 34 -3.49 -3.91 10.93
N THR A 35 -4.32 -2.88 11.10
CA THR A 35 -3.91 -1.63 11.73
C THR A 35 -3.87 -1.79 13.25
N LEU A 36 -4.86 -2.51 13.83
CA LEU A 36 -4.85 -2.87 15.24
C LEU A 36 -3.60 -3.66 15.61
N ASP A 37 -3.26 -4.69 14.83
CA ASP A 37 -2.06 -5.49 15.04
C ASP A 37 -0.77 -4.66 14.91
N ALA A 38 -0.72 -3.72 13.96
CA ALA A 38 0.41 -2.81 13.83
C ALA A 38 0.54 -1.83 15.02
N TYR A 39 -0.58 -1.39 15.58
CA TYR A 39 -0.62 -0.54 16.76
C TYR A 39 -0.21 -1.31 18.02
N ALA A 40 -0.74 -2.52 18.18
CA ALA A 40 -0.33 -3.41 19.26
C ALA A 40 1.16 -3.67 19.26
N ARG A 41 1.74 -4.04 18.11
CA ARG A 41 3.19 -4.24 17.97
C ARG A 41 4.01 -2.99 18.31
N ALA A 42 3.49 -1.81 18.05
CA ALA A 42 4.19 -0.57 18.38
C ALA A 42 4.24 -0.35 19.90
N VAL A 43 3.10 -0.52 20.57
CA VAL A 43 2.99 -0.37 22.05
C VAL A 43 3.79 -1.47 22.75
N ASP A 44 3.68 -2.74 22.29
CA ASP A 44 4.44 -3.88 22.79
C ASP A 44 5.95 -3.66 22.69
N SER A 45 6.42 -3.19 21.52
CA SER A 45 7.85 -2.88 21.31
C SER A 45 8.36 -1.74 22.19
N TYR A 46 7.50 -0.78 22.53
CA TYR A 46 7.87 0.31 23.42
C TYR A 46 7.84 -0.15 24.90
N ALA A 47 6.88 -0.98 25.29
CA ALA A 47 6.84 -1.62 26.60
C ALA A 47 8.11 -2.44 26.85
N ALA A 48 8.53 -3.25 25.87
CA ALA A 48 9.79 -3.99 25.92
C ALA A 48 11.01 -3.09 26.13
N PHE A 49 11.03 -1.91 25.48
CA PHE A 49 12.12 -0.94 25.63
C PHE A 49 12.16 -0.32 27.05
N LEU A 50 10.99 -0.07 27.66
CA LEU A 50 10.90 0.52 29.00
C LEU A 50 11.34 -0.45 30.12
N GLN A 51 11.48 -1.74 29.85
CA GLN A 51 11.95 -2.78 30.80
C GLN A 51 11.24 -2.73 32.17
N GLY A 52 9.91 -2.57 32.17
CA GLY A 52 9.10 -2.47 33.40
C GLY A 52 8.86 -1.02 33.88
N GLY A 53 9.45 -0.02 33.22
CA GLY A 53 9.07 1.37 33.41
C GLY A 53 7.66 1.64 32.88
N GLY A 54 6.80 2.32 33.67
CA GLY A 54 5.42 2.62 33.27
C GLY A 54 5.34 3.68 32.17
N PHE A 55 4.28 3.59 31.37
CA PHE A 55 3.97 4.61 30.36
C PHE A 55 3.66 5.96 31.00
N GLU A 56 3.20 5.96 32.24
CA GLU A 56 2.88 7.16 33.06
C GLU A 56 4.09 8.06 33.22
N ALA A 57 5.25 7.46 33.56
CA ALA A 57 6.51 8.16 33.80
C ALA A 57 7.33 8.43 32.53
N SER A 58 6.94 7.87 31.41
CA SER A 58 7.70 7.95 30.16
C SER A 58 7.90 9.37 29.68
N THR A 59 9.14 9.70 29.28
CA THR A 59 9.58 11.03 28.87
C THR A 59 9.83 11.13 27.35
N ARG A 60 10.08 12.35 26.88
CA ARG A 60 10.54 12.57 25.49
C ARG A 60 11.89 11.92 25.22
N SER A 61 12.76 11.81 26.22
CA SER A 61 14.05 11.15 26.11
C SER A 61 13.89 9.65 25.85
N ASP A 62 12.95 9.00 26.55
CA ASP A 62 12.68 7.57 26.38
C ASP A 62 12.14 7.28 24.98
N VAL A 63 11.22 8.11 24.47
CA VAL A 63 10.74 8.01 23.08
C VAL A 63 11.88 8.18 22.09
N ALA A 64 12.80 9.13 22.30
CA ALA A 64 13.95 9.33 21.42
C ALA A 64 14.92 8.15 21.49
N GLY A 65 15.18 7.61 22.70
CA GLY A 65 16.00 6.42 22.91
C GLY A 65 15.45 5.21 22.17
N TRP A 66 14.14 4.93 22.29
CA TRP A 66 13.47 3.84 21.57
C TRP A 66 13.54 3.99 20.04
N ILE A 67 13.38 5.22 19.52
CA ILE A 67 13.53 5.49 18.08
C ILE A 67 14.96 5.16 17.63
N ASN A 68 15.96 5.60 18.40
CA ASN A 68 17.38 5.35 18.06
C ASN A 68 17.72 3.87 18.12
N GLU A 69 17.29 3.14 19.15
CA GLU A 69 17.45 1.69 19.25
C GLU A 69 16.75 0.97 18.08
N SER A 70 15.52 1.35 17.75
CA SER A 70 14.80 0.80 16.63
C SER A 70 15.52 1.02 15.29
N ARG A 71 16.18 2.16 15.11
CA ARG A 71 17.05 2.45 13.94
C ARG A 71 18.29 1.57 13.94
N ALA A 72 18.94 1.40 15.08
CA ALA A 72 20.11 0.55 15.22
C ALA A 72 19.79 -0.92 14.87
N ARG A 73 18.57 -1.36 15.16
CA ARG A 73 18.03 -2.68 14.75
C ARG A 73 17.65 -2.75 13.26
N GLY A 74 17.88 -1.70 12.46
CA GLY A 74 17.66 -1.69 11.01
C GLY A 74 16.21 -1.40 10.59
N LEU A 75 15.33 -0.90 11.46
CA LEU A 75 13.95 -0.60 11.07
C LEU A 75 13.90 0.56 10.06
N ALA A 76 13.16 0.35 8.99
CA ALA A 76 12.95 1.38 7.98
C ALA A 76 12.19 2.60 8.54
N ASN A 77 12.51 3.80 8.05
CA ASN A 77 11.83 5.04 8.47
C ASN A 77 10.30 4.98 8.34
N ALA A 78 9.77 4.31 7.32
CA ALA A 78 8.33 4.15 7.15
C ALA A 78 7.69 3.35 8.31
N THR A 79 8.34 2.28 8.75
CA THR A 79 7.92 1.47 9.90
C THR A 79 8.01 2.26 11.19
N LEU A 80 9.09 3.01 11.38
CA LEU A 80 9.27 3.88 12.55
C LEU A 80 8.20 4.97 12.63
N ILE A 81 7.87 5.62 11.50
CA ILE A 81 6.79 6.62 11.44
C ILE A 81 5.46 6.01 11.84
N GLN A 82 5.14 4.79 11.36
CA GLN A 82 3.93 4.08 11.73
C GLN A 82 3.89 3.77 13.23
N ARG A 83 4.99 3.24 13.78
CA ARG A 83 5.12 2.92 15.21
C ARG A 83 5.00 4.15 16.08
N VAL A 84 5.69 5.23 15.75
CA VAL A 84 5.61 6.52 16.47
C VAL A 84 4.20 7.11 16.40
N THR A 85 3.51 6.94 15.27
CA THR A 85 2.11 7.37 15.13
C THR A 85 1.19 6.58 16.06
N ALA A 86 1.34 5.25 16.12
CA ALA A 86 0.57 4.41 17.03
C ALA A 86 0.85 4.77 18.51
N LEU A 87 2.13 4.92 18.85
CA LEU A 87 2.56 5.28 20.20
C LEU A 87 1.99 6.65 20.61
N ARG A 88 2.02 7.64 19.71
CA ARG A 88 1.42 8.95 19.96
C ARG A 88 -0.08 8.85 20.25
N LEU A 89 -0.82 8.07 19.46
CA LEU A 89 -2.26 7.87 19.65
C LEU A 89 -2.57 7.15 20.97
N PHE A 90 -1.70 6.26 21.41
CA PHE A 90 -1.83 5.62 22.71
C PHE A 90 -1.57 6.60 23.85
N PHE A 91 -0.52 7.41 23.75
CA PHE A 91 -0.27 8.47 24.75
C PHE A 91 -1.34 9.56 24.77
N GLU A 92 -1.96 9.89 23.61
CA GLU A 92 -3.13 10.77 23.57
C GLU A 92 -4.29 10.17 24.39
N TYR A 93 -4.56 8.88 24.21
CA TYR A 93 -5.57 8.18 24.99
C TYR A 93 -5.25 8.18 26.50
N LEU A 94 -3.99 7.97 26.91
CA LEU A 94 -3.61 8.06 28.33
C LEU A 94 -3.79 9.46 28.92
N VAL A 95 -3.65 10.51 28.12
CA VAL A 95 -3.95 11.90 28.55
C VAL A 95 -5.46 12.10 28.67
N GLU A 96 -6.26 11.59 27.74
CA GLU A 96 -7.73 11.66 27.77
C GLU A 96 -8.31 10.91 28.97
N GLU A 97 -7.72 9.77 29.36
CA GLU A 97 -8.09 8.99 30.56
C GLU A 97 -7.55 9.58 31.88
N GLY A 98 -6.83 10.70 31.85
CA GLY A 98 -6.26 11.35 33.03
C GLY A 98 -5.09 10.58 33.68
N VAL A 99 -4.53 9.57 33.01
CA VAL A 99 -3.39 8.78 33.50
C VAL A 99 -2.10 9.60 33.50
N ARG A 100 -2.01 10.59 32.63
CA ARG A 100 -0.89 11.52 32.53
C ARG A 100 -1.34 12.89 31.99
N GLU A 101 -0.54 13.91 32.23
CA GLU A 101 -0.88 15.28 31.81
C GLU A 101 -0.46 15.59 30.37
N GLN A 102 0.60 15.01 29.87
CA GLN A 102 1.19 15.39 28.56
C GLN A 102 1.60 14.19 27.74
N ASN A 103 1.50 14.34 26.41
CA ASN A 103 1.98 13.36 25.47
C ASN A 103 3.49 13.58 25.20
N PRO A 104 4.37 12.60 25.47
CA PRO A 104 5.81 12.72 25.25
C PRO A 104 6.20 12.63 23.77
N VAL A 105 5.32 12.14 22.89
CA VAL A 105 5.59 12.05 21.47
C VAL A 105 5.34 13.40 20.82
N ALA A 106 6.43 14.09 20.44
CA ALA A 106 6.37 15.40 19.82
C ALA A 106 5.47 15.41 18.57
N ARG A 107 4.52 16.32 18.51
CA ARG A 107 3.86 16.70 17.26
C ARG A 107 4.82 17.60 16.48
N GLY A 108 4.88 17.43 15.15
CA GLY A 108 5.58 18.39 14.30
C GLY A 108 5.00 19.79 14.55
N GLY A 109 5.80 20.67 15.10
CA GLY A 109 5.36 22.03 15.44
C GLY A 109 5.19 22.89 14.19
N ALA A 110 4.22 23.80 14.20
CA ALA A 110 4.19 24.93 13.27
C ALA A 110 5.21 25.97 13.77
N PHE A 111 6.16 26.36 12.94
CA PHE A 111 7.05 27.49 13.19
C PHE A 111 6.60 28.69 12.37
N ARG A 112 6.51 29.85 12.99
CA ARG A 112 6.43 31.12 12.26
C ARG A 112 7.84 31.48 11.80
N CYS A 113 8.07 31.44 10.51
CA CYS A 113 9.25 32.04 9.89
C CYS A 113 8.78 33.17 8.97
N TYR A 114 9.26 34.39 9.21
CA TYR A 114 9.01 35.58 8.38
C TYR A 114 7.51 35.82 8.05
N GLY A 115 6.62 35.71 9.03
CA GLY A 115 5.20 36.01 8.87
C GLY A 115 4.35 34.93 8.18
N ALA A 116 4.94 33.87 7.66
CA ALA A 116 4.23 32.74 7.07
C ALA A 116 4.18 31.55 8.04
N MET A 117 3.01 30.90 8.16
CA MET A 117 2.90 29.63 8.89
C MET A 117 3.49 28.51 8.03
N VAL A 118 4.70 28.07 8.36
CA VAL A 118 5.30 26.87 7.75
C VAL A 118 4.87 25.67 8.59
N PHE A 119 3.89 24.91 8.11
CA PHE A 119 3.50 23.66 8.72
C PHE A 119 4.60 22.61 8.50
N ARG A 120 5.43 22.39 9.50
CA ARG A 120 6.28 21.20 9.54
C ARG A 120 5.39 20.00 9.91
N ALA A 121 4.78 19.36 8.93
CA ALA A 121 4.05 18.09 9.08
C ALA A 121 4.99 16.89 9.36
N ALA A 122 6.22 17.14 9.80
CA ALA A 122 7.18 16.10 10.10
C ALA A 122 7.19 15.87 11.63
N GLY A 123 6.65 14.73 12.05
CA GLY A 123 6.99 14.16 13.36
C GLY A 123 8.52 13.96 13.48
N PRO A 124 9.01 13.34 14.56
CA PRO A 124 10.44 13.20 14.89
C PRO A 124 11.25 12.43 13.84
N ILE A 125 10.58 11.86 12.82
CA ILE A 125 11.21 11.05 11.77
C ILE A 125 10.90 11.64 10.40
N ARG A 126 11.94 11.96 9.63
CA ARG A 126 11.83 12.49 8.27
C ARG A 126 11.25 11.43 7.32
N ARG A 127 10.19 11.77 6.60
CA ARG A 127 9.66 10.94 5.51
C ARG A 127 10.59 11.03 4.30
N VAL A 128 11.16 9.89 3.90
CA VAL A 128 11.83 9.75 2.61
C VAL A 128 10.86 9.03 1.67
N ARG A 129 10.38 9.70 0.64
CA ARG A 129 9.56 9.07 -0.40
C ARG A 129 10.51 8.49 -1.44
N LYS A 130 10.56 7.16 -1.53
CA LYS A 130 11.23 6.46 -2.63
C LYS A 130 10.21 6.24 -3.75
N LEU A 131 10.67 6.41 -4.99
CA LEU A 131 9.86 6.00 -6.13
C LEU A 131 9.69 4.48 -6.11
N PRO A 132 8.49 3.95 -6.39
CA PRO A 132 8.30 2.52 -6.51
C PRO A 132 9.10 2.01 -7.70
N TRP A 133 9.61 0.78 -7.55
CA TRP A 133 10.22 0.10 -8.67
C TRP A 133 9.13 -0.42 -9.60
N ILE A 134 9.36 -0.27 -10.90
CA ILE A 134 8.60 -0.91 -11.98
C ILE A 134 9.57 -1.67 -12.88
N PRO A 135 9.17 -2.80 -13.45
CA PRO A 135 10.00 -3.54 -14.39
C PRO A 135 10.21 -2.74 -15.69
N THR A 136 11.32 -2.99 -16.38
CA THR A 136 11.48 -2.58 -17.78
C THR A 136 10.60 -3.43 -18.69
N ASP A 137 10.49 -3.07 -19.96
CA ASP A 137 9.70 -3.84 -20.93
C ASP A 137 10.25 -5.27 -21.08
N GLU A 138 11.58 -5.43 -21.11
CA GLU A 138 12.25 -6.75 -21.19
C GLU A 138 12.01 -7.58 -19.92
N GLU A 139 12.05 -6.95 -18.75
CA GLU A 139 11.75 -7.58 -17.46
C GLU A 139 10.28 -8.02 -17.41
N TRP A 140 9.37 -7.17 -17.91
CA TRP A 140 7.95 -7.49 -17.98
C TRP A 140 7.67 -8.65 -18.95
N GLU A 141 8.26 -8.65 -20.14
CA GLU A 141 8.15 -9.76 -21.08
C GLU A 141 8.70 -11.06 -20.50
N ARG A 142 9.83 -11.01 -19.78
CA ARG A 142 10.39 -12.17 -19.08
C ARG A 142 9.41 -12.73 -18.05
N LEU A 143 8.77 -11.86 -17.25
CA LEU A 143 7.72 -12.26 -16.31
C LEU A 143 6.56 -12.96 -17.05
N LEU A 144 6.05 -12.37 -18.14
CA LEU A 144 4.95 -12.94 -18.91
C LEU A 144 5.31 -14.32 -19.51
N ARG A 145 6.52 -14.49 -20.05
CA ARG A 145 7.01 -15.78 -20.55
C ARG A 145 7.09 -16.82 -19.44
N THR A 146 7.69 -16.46 -18.31
CA THR A 146 7.81 -17.34 -17.14
C THR A 146 6.44 -17.77 -16.60
N THR A 147 5.46 -16.87 -16.63
CA THR A 147 4.12 -17.17 -16.13
C THR A 147 3.22 -17.91 -17.10
N ALA A 148 3.66 -18.15 -18.35
CA ALA A 148 2.90 -18.89 -19.34
C ALA A 148 2.52 -20.31 -18.88
N ASP A 149 3.38 -20.96 -18.10
CA ASP A 149 3.18 -22.32 -17.57
C ASP A 149 2.46 -22.34 -16.21
N TYR A 150 2.16 -21.18 -15.63
CA TYR A 150 1.39 -21.10 -14.39
C TYR A 150 -0.07 -21.52 -14.62
N CYS A 151 -0.72 -21.96 -13.53
CA CYS A 151 -2.13 -22.33 -13.61
C CYS A 151 -2.98 -21.13 -14.10
N ILE A 152 -4.09 -21.45 -14.76
CA ILE A 152 -4.95 -20.44 -15.38
C ILE A 152 -5.49 -19.41 -14.38
N ARG A 153 -5.69 -19.80 -13.10
CA ARG A 153 -6.07 -18.89 -12.02
C ARG A 153 -5.03 -17.79 -11.82
N ASP A 154 -3.76 -18.19 -11.65
CA ASP A 154 -2.68 -17.25 -11.31
C ASP A 154 -2.41 -16.30 -12.49
N ARG A 155 -2.54 -16.79 -13.71
CA ARG A 155 -2.45 -15.96 -14.93
C ARG A 155 -3.60 -14.98 -15.05
N ALA A 156 -4.83 -15.39 -14.77
CA ALA A 156 -6.00 -14.51 -14.77
C ALA A 156 -5.90 -13.45 -13.67
N MET A 157 -5.41 -13.82 -12.48
CA MET A 157 -5.15 -12.89 -11.39
C MET A 157 -4.08 -11.85 -11.74
N LEU A 158 -2.96 -12.28 -12.34
CA LEU A 158 -1.90 -11.37 -12.77
C LEU A 158 -2.40 -10.36 -13.80
N ALA A 159 -3.10 -10.84 -14.83
CA ALA A 159 -3.66 -10.00 -15.89
C ALA A 159 -4.68 -8.99 -15.35
N LEU A 160 -5.58 -9.43 -14.46
CA LEU A 160 -6.59 -8.55 -13.87
C LEU A 160 -5.98 -7.55 -12.88
N ALA A 161 -4.94 -7.96 -12.12
CA ALA A 161 -4.20 -7.07 -11.23
C ALA A 161 -3.53 -5.92 -11.99
N TYR A 162 -3.00 -6.21 -13.18
CA TYR A 162 -2.42 -5.20 -14.06
C TYR A 162 -3.51 -4.33 -14.68
N ASP A 163 -4.46 -4.90 -15.42
CA ASP A 163 -5.48 -4.13 -16.15
C ASP A 163 -6.28 -3.19 -15.24
N GLY A 164 -6.78 -3.70 -14.12
CA GLY A 164 -7.59 -2.93 -13.17
C GLY A 164 -6.78 -2.11 -12.16
N ALA A 165 -5.44 -2.14 -12.25
CA ALA A 165 -4.55 -1.54 -11.25
C ALA A 165 -4.97 -1.87 -9.81
N LEU A 166 -5.35 -3.14 -9.57
CA LEU A 166 -5.99 -3.59 -8.33
C LEU A 166 -5.00 -3.69 -7.17
N ARG A 167 -5.48 -3.37 -5.97
CA ARG A 167 -4.77 -3.72 -4.74
C ARG A 167 -4.94 -5.22 -4.46
N ARG A 168 -4.01 -5.79 -3.73
CA ARG A 168 -4.01 -7.21 -3.39
C ARG A 168 -5.33 -7.67 -2.75
N GLU A 169 -5.83 -6.93 -1.79
CA GLU A 169 -7.09 -7.20 -1.10
C GLU A 169 -8.29 -7.05 -2.04
N GLU A 170 -8.31 -6.02 -2.89
CA GLU A 170 -9.32 -5.80 -3.91
C GLU A 170 -9.41 -7.03 -4.83
N LEU A 171 -8.27 -7.48 -5.37
CA LEU A 171 -8.21 -8.65 -6.27
C LEU A 171 -8.71 -9.95 -5.62
N CYS A 172 -8.30 -10.22 -4.38
CA CYS A 172 -8.65 -11.48 -3.70
C CYS A 172 -10.11 -11.54 -3.25
N SER A 173 -10.80 -10.40 -3.17
CA SER A 173 -12.19 -10.31 -2.69
C SER A 173 -13.24 -10.16 -3.80
N ILE A 174 -12.82 -10.23 -5.08
CA ILE A 174 -13.72 -10.09 -6.22
C ILE A 174 -14.76 -11.21 -6.22
N ALA A 175 -16.02 -10.84 -6.39
CA ALA A 175 -17.15 -11.76 -6.59
C ALA A 175 -17.49 -11.91 -8.07
N VAL A 176 -18.17 -13.00 -8.44
CA VAL A 176 -18.63 -13.21 -9.82
C VAL A 176 -19.65 -12.13 -10.21
N SER A 177 -20.48 -11.72 -9.26
CA SER A 177 -21.46 -10.64 -9.42
C SER A 177 -20.85 -9.25 -9.65
N ASP A 178 -19.55 -9.06 -9.38
CA ASP A 178 -18.86 -7.78 -9.59
C ASP A 178 -18.54 -7.52 -11.08
N PHE A 179 -18.68 -8.52 -11.97
CA PHE A 179 -18.33 -8.40 -13.39
C PHE A 179 -19.52 -8.04 -14.29
N ASP A 180 -19.33 -7.03 -15.12
CA ASP A 180 -20.06 -6.85 -16.38
C ASP A 180 -19.20 -7.44 -17.53
N PHE A 181 -19.44 -8.72 -17.85
CA PHE A 181 -18.67 -9.41 -18.87
C PHE A 181 -18.90 -8.85 -20.28
N ALA A 182 -20.10 -8.32 -20.55
CA ALA A 182 -20.43 -7.77 -21.87
C ALA A 182 -19.64 -6.49 -22.14
N ARG A 183 -19.51 -5.63 -21.14
CA ARG A 183 -18.76 -4.37 -21.26
C ARG A 183 -17.31 -4.47 -20.82
N LYS A 184 -16.87 -5.63 -20.31
CA LYS A 184 -15.54 -5.87 -19.73
C LYS A 184 -15.22 -4.87 -18.61
N LEU A 185 -16.16 -4.69 -17.71
CA LEU A 185 -16.04 -3.83 -16.54
C LEU A 185 -16.04 -4.68 -15.26
N LEU A 186 -15.26 -4.25 -14.30
CA LEU A 186 -15.21 -4.82 -12.96
C LEU A 186 -15.56 -3.74 -11.95
N THR A 187 -16.55 -3.99 -11.13
CA THR A 187 -16.90 -3.16 -9.98
C THR A 187 -16.08 -3.60 -8.77
N VAL A 188 -15.24 -2.72 -8.25
CA VAL A 188 -14.53 -2.94 -6.97
C VAL A 188 -15.38 -2.32 -5.87
N ARG A 189 -15.95 -3.17 -5.01
CA ARG A 189 -16.88 -2.76 -3.97
C ARG A 189 -16.20 -1.91 -2.90
N ALA A 190 -16.92 -0.94 -2.33
CA ALA A 190 -16.40 -0.02 -1.32
C ALA A 190 -15.87 -0.74 -0.06
N GLU A 191 -16.55 -1.80 0.36
CA GLU A 191 -16.23 -2.61 1.55
C GLU A 191 -14.88 -3.32 1.42
N THR A 192 -14.47 -3.64 0.19
CA THR A 192 -13.20 -4.33 -0.09
C THR A 192 -12.04 -3.38 -0.26
N THR A 193 -12.30 -2.07 -0.32
CA THR A 193 -11.26 -1.06 -0.52
C THR A 193 -10.79 -0.47 0.81
N LYS A 194 -9.49 -0.21 0.91
CA LYS A 194 -8.89 0.46 2.08
C LYS A 194 -9.52 1.82 2.39
N ASN A 195 -10.01 2.50 1.35
CA ASN A 195 -10.57 3.85 1.45
C ASN A 195 -12.10 3.88 1.55
N ARG A 196 -12.76 2.70 1.61
CA ARG A 196 -14.23 2.57 1.59
C ARG A 196 -14.89 3.37 0.45
N SER A 197 -14.25 3.36 -0.72
CA SER A 197 -14.74 4.00 -1.94
C SER A 197 -14.70 2.99 -3.07
N GLY A 198 -15.87 2.66 -3.60
CA GLY A 198 -15.99 1.78 -4.76
C GLY A 198 -15.46 2.45 -6.03
N LYS A 199 -15.09 1.64 -7.00
CA LYS A 199 -14.67 2.10 -8.34
C LYS A 199 -15.04 1.07 -9.38
N VAL A 200 -15.21 1.50 -10.62
CA VAL A 200 -15.37 0.61 -11.78
C VAL A 200 -14.11 0.70 -12.62
N VAL A 201 -13.55 -0.45 -12.99
CA VAL A 201 -12.32 -0.52 -13.78
C VAL A 201 -12.53 -1.38 -15.02
N PRO A 202 -12.05 -0.96 -16.20
CA PRO A 202 -12.07 -1.77 -17.40
C PRO A 202 -10.96 -2.83 -17.38
N TYR A 203 -11.16 -3.91 -18.13
CA TYR A 203 -10.12 -4.90 -18.40
C TYR A 203 -10.09 -5.30 -19.87
N SER A 204 -8.94 -5.75 -20.33
CA SER A 204 -8.67 -6.05 -21.75
C SER A 204 -9.36 -7.33 -22.22
N SER A 205 -9.43 -7.49 -23.55
CA SER A 205 -9.92 -8.74 -24.17
C SER A 205 -9.03 -9.93 -23.84
N ALA A 206 -7.72 -9.72 -23.67
CA ALA A 206 -6.78 -10.76 -23.24
C ALA A 206 -7.10 -11.26 -21.82
N THR A 207 -7.32 -10.32 -20.89
CA THR A 207 -7.76 -10.64 -19.52
C THR A 207 -9.13 -11.32 -19.52
N ALA A 208 -10.08 -10.87 -20.36
CA ALA A 208 -11.39 -11.51 -20.52
C ALA A 208 -11.26 -12.97 -20.94
N ALA A 209 -10.37 -13.28 -21.91
CA ALA A 209 -10.13 -14.65 -22.37
C ALA A 209 -9.56 -15.55 -21.24
N LEU A 210 -8.61 -15.04 -20.45
CA LEU A 210 -8.06 -15.77 -19.29
C LEU A 210 -9.12 -16.00 -18.21
N LEU A 211 -9.91 -14.98 -17.89
CA LEU A 211 -11.02 -15.08 -16.94
C LEU A 211 -12.06 -16.12 -17.40
N HIS A 212 -12.47 -16.08 -18.67
CA HIS A 212 -13.42 -17.06 -19.21
C HIS A 212 -12.90 -18.49 -19.08
N ARG A 213 -11.64 -18.75 -19.44
CA ARG A 213 -11.00 -20.07 -19.28
C ARG A 213 -10.95 -20.49 -17.81
N TYR A 214 -10.62 -19.58 -16.91
CA TYR A 214 -10.60 -19.87 -15.49
C TYR A 214 -12.00 -20.15 -14.94
N LEU A 215 -13.00 -19.34 -15.28
CA LEU A 215 -14.39 -19.52 -14.83
C LEU A 215 -14.99 -20.84 -15.35
N ASN A 216 -14.68 -21.26 -16.58
CA ASN A 216 -15.09 -22.56 -17.08
C ASN A 216 -14.48 -23.71 -16.26
N ARG A 217 -13.19 -23.62 -15.90
CA ARG A 217 -12.56 -24.58 -14.99
C ARG A 217 -13.19 -24.53 -13.60
N ARG A 218 -13.48 -23.31 -13.09
CA ARG A 218 -14.11 -23.11 -11.77
C ARG A 218 -15.50 -23.77 -11.68
N ARG A 219 -16.29 -23.76 -12.75
CA ARG A 219 -17.62 -24.43 -12.80
C ARG A 219 -17.53 -25.94 -12.56
N THR A 220 -16.42 -26.57 -12.88
CA THR A 220 -16.20 -28.00 -12.58
C THR A 220 -15.82 -28.24 -11.11
N MET A 221 -15.45 -27.19 -10.38
CA MET A 221 -15.17 -27.25 -8.96
C MET A 221 -16.51 -27.05 -8.22
N ARG A 222 -16.98 -28.02 -7.49
CA ARG A 222 -18.19 -27.89 -6.66
C ARG A 222 -17.91 -26.96 -5.48
N SER A 223 -18.01 -25.66 -5.68
CA SER A 223 -17.77 -24.67 -4.65
C SER A 223 -18.86 -23.62 -4.67
N ASP A 224 -19.32 -23.23 -3.51
CA ASP A 224 -20.42 -22.30 -3.29
C ASP A 224 -20.01 -20.83 -3.01
N PRO A 225 -18.74 -20.47 -2.79
CA PRO A 225 -18.46 -19.07 -2.54
C PRO A 225 -18.65 -18.24 -3.81
N ASP A 226 -19.30 -17.10 -3.67
CA ASP A 226 -19.43 -16.08 -4.73
C ASP A 226 -18.08 -15.51 -5.18
N THR A 227 -17.05 -15.66 -4.34
CA THR A 227 -15.67 -15.22 -4.64
C THR A 227 -15.12 -15.88 -5.89
N VAL A 228 -14.58 -15.10 -6.82
CA VAL A 228 -14.06 -15.58 -8.11
C VAL A 228 -12.88 -16.52 -7.93
N PHE A 229 -11.84 -16.07 -7.21
CA PHE A 229 -10.58 -16.80 -7.12
C PHE A 229 -10.54 -17.73 -5.91
N LEU A 230 -10.35 -19.01 -6.17
CA LEU A 230 -10.34 -20.06 -5.16
C LEU A 230 -8.93 -20.62 -4.93
N SER A 231 -8.68 -21.06 -3.72
CA SER A 231 -7.44 -21.74 -3.38
C SER A 231 -7.43 -23.14 -4.02
N GLU A 232 -6.32 -23.48 -4.67
CA GLU A 232 -6.07 -24.82 -5.22
C GLU A 232 -5.13 -25.64 -4.32
N SER A 233 -4.72 -25.09 -3.15
CA SER A 233 -3.86 -25.82 -2.23
C SER A 233 -4.63 -26.97 -1.57
N PRO A 234 -3.99 -28.13 -1.27
CA PRO A 234 -4.65 -29.25 -0.62
C PRO A 234 -5.29 -28.89 0.73
N ARG A 235 -4.67 -27.98 1.47
CA ARG A 235 -5.12 -27.59 2.83
C ARG A 235 -6.38 -26.73 2.82
N ASN A 236 -6.53 -25.83 1.82
CA ASN A 236 -7.61 -24.85 1.75
C ASN A 236 -8.32 -24.91 0.38
N ARG A 237 -8.42 -26.12 -0.17
CA ARG A 237 -9.00 -26.34 -1.50
C ARG A 237 -10.42 -25.80 -1.56
N MET A 238 -10.70 -25.02 -2.60
CA MET A 238 -12.02 -24.43 -2.89
C MET A 238 -12.49 -23.33 -1.92
N LEU A 239 -11.69 -22.97 -0.92
CA LEU A 239 -11.95 -21.76 -0.15
C LEU A 239 -11.49 -20.52 -0.93
N PRO A 240 -12.02 -19.31 -0.64
CA PRO A 240 -11.53 -18.07 -1.23
C PRO A 240 -10.03 -17.93 -1.08
N ILE A 241 -9.36 -17.49 -2.15
CA ILE A 241 -7.93 -17.23 -2.07
C ILE A 241 -7.64 -16.11 -1.09
N THR A 242 -6.63 -16.28 -0.23
CA THR A 242 -6.23 -15.22 0.69
C THR A 242 -5.18 -14.30 0.08
N SER A 243 -5.11 -13.06 0.57
CA SER A 243 -4.04 -12.12 0.21
C SER A 243 -2.65 -12.69 0.47
N TYR A 244 -2.49 -13.53 1.50
CA TYR A 244 -1.24 -14.23 1.79
C TYR A 244 -0.88 -15.23 0.68
N THR A 245 -1.85 -16.05 0.27
CA THR A 245 -1.63 -17.03 -0.82
C THR A 245 -1.23 -16.33 -2.11
N TRP A 246 -1.93 -15.23 -2.48
CA TRP A 246 -1.56 -14.44 -3.65
C TRP A 246 -0.16 -13.84 -3.53
N THR A 247 0.22 -13.34 -2.36
CA THR A 247 1.60 -12.86 -2.14
C THR A 247 2.62 -13.97 -2.40
N LYS A 248 2.37 -15.20 -1.93
CA LYS A 248 3.27 -16.35 -2.18
C LYS A 248 3.34 -16.75 -3.65
N VAL A 249 2.25 -16.62 -4.39
CA VAL A 249 2.25 -16.82 -5.85
C VAL A 249 3.15 -15.79 -6.53
N VAL A 250 3.00 -14.51 -6.19
CA VAL A 250 3.83 -13.44 -6.77
C VAL A 250 5.30 -13.55 -6.37
N GLU A 251 5.61 -13.95 -5.13
CA GLU A 251 6.98 -14.25 -4.69
C GLU A 251 7.61 -15.37 -5.53
N ARG A 252 6.85 -16.43 -5.85
CA ARG A 252 7.32 -17.49 -6.75
C ARG A 252 7.55 -16.96 -8.17
N MET A 253 6.63 -16.14 -8.69
CA MET A 253 6.82 -15.48 -9.98
C MET A 253 8.11 -14.64 -9.98
N ALA A 254 8.37 -13.89 -8.90
CA ALA A 254 9.56 -13.07 -8.73
C ALA A 254 10.85 -13.91 -8.81
N VAL A 255 10.89 -15.05 -8.12
CA VAL A 255 12.04 -15.96 -8.16
C VAL A 255 12.23 -16.56 -9.56
N CYS A 256 11.16 -17.11 -10.16
CA CYS A 256 11.24 -17.76 -11.45
C CYS A 256 11.57 -16.81 -12.63
N SER A 257 11.21 -15.53 -12.51
CA SER A 257 11.51 -14.50 -13.51
C SER A 257 12.77 -13.68 -13.18
N GLU A 258 13.48 -14.02 -12.10
CA GLU A 258 14.66 -13.28 -11.63
C GLU A 258 14.39 -11.78 -11.37
N LEU A 259 13.21 -11.49 -10.80
CA LEU A 259 12.77 -10.14 -10.47
C LEU A 259 12.56 -9.97 -8.95
N PRO A 260 13.63 -9.91 -8.15
CA PRO A 260 13.53 -9.93 -6.68
C PRO A 260 12.77 -8.74 -6.08
N ARG A 261 12.56 -7.68 -6.86
CA ARG A 261 11.79 -6.49 -6.46
C ARG A 261 10.30 -6.59 -6.81
N LEU A 262 9.87 -7.65 -7.50
CA LEU A 262 8.46 -7.87 -7.85
C LEU A 262 7.62 -8.09 -6.60
N THR A 263 6.53 -7.36 -6.49
CA THR A 263 5.56 -7.45 -5.39
C THR A 263 4.14 -7.42 -5.94
N THR A 264 3.16 -7.72 -5.11
CA THR A 264 1.74 -7.61 -5.48
C THR A 264 1.31 -6.19 -5.86
N HIS A 265 2.07 -5.15 -5.47
CA HIS A 265 1.81 -3.77 -5.86
C HIS A 265 2.49 -3.35 -7.17
N THR A 266 3.45 -4.14 -7.65
CA THR A 266 4.22 -3.81 -8.86
C THR A 266 3.31 -3.70 -10.10
N MET A 267 2.35 -4.62 -10.27
CA MET A 267 1.40 -4.60 -11.39
C MET A 267 0.60 -3.29 -11.43
N ARG A 268 0.15 -2.87 -10.25
CA ARG A 268 -0.57 -1.59 -10.12
C ARG A 268 0.34 -0.39 -10.43
N HIS A 269 1.56 -0.37 -9.91
CA HIS A 269 2.51 0.71 -10.19
C HIS A 269 2.84 0.77 -11.68
N LEU A 270 3.11 -0.36 -12.31
CA LEU A 270 3.37 -0.46 -13.73
C LEU A 270 2.17 0.07 -14.54
N ARG A 271 0.96 -0.45 -14.30
CA ARG A 271 -0.23 -0.02 -15.04
C ARG A 271 -0.48 1.48 -14.95
N LEU A 272 -0.40 2.06 -13.75
CA LEU A 272 -0.65 3.49 -13.57
C LEU A 272 0.45 4.35 -14.22
N THR A 273 1.69 3.84 -14.27
CA THR A 273 2.79 4.50 -14.99
C THR A 273 2.60 4.41 -16.51
N ASP A 274 2.18 3.24 -17.02
CA ASP A 274 1.91 3.07 -18.45
C ASP A 274 0.77 3.97 -18.94
N LEU A 275 -0.27 4.13 -18.13
CA LEU A 275 -1.36 5.06 -18.43
C LEU A 275 -0.89 6.52 -18.41
N ALA A 276 -0.01 6.89 -17.48
CA ALA A 276 0.58 8.21 -17.46
C ALA A 276 1.48 8.45 -18.67
N ARG A 277 2.30 7.46 -19.07
CA ARG A 277 3.13 7.49 -20.29
C ARG A 277 2.28 7.62 -21.55
N ALA A 278 1.12 6.96 -21.57
CA ALA A 278 0.16 7.07 -22.66
C ALA A 278 -0.61 8.41 -22.68
N GLY A 279 -0.31 9.34 -21.76
CA GLY A 279 -0.91 10.65 -21.71
C GLY A 279 -2.32 10.69 -21.11
N LEU A 280 -2.75 9.64 -20.39
CA LEU A 280 -4.04 9.66 -19.72
C LEU A 280 -4.04 10.73 -18.60
N ASP A 281 -5.10 11.52 -18.56
CA ASP A 281 -5.26 12.57 -17.55
C ASP A 281 -5.15 12.05 -16.11
N MET A 282 -4.52 12.85 -15.25
CA MET A 282 -4.22 12.48 -13.87
C MET A 282 -5.47 12.21 -13.03
N HIS A 283 -6.59 12.86 -13.29
CA HIS A 283 -7.85 12.61 -12.58
C HIS A 283 -8.42 11.24 -12.94
N HIS A 284 -8.32 10.83 -14.22
CA HIS A 284 -8.70 9.47 -14.65
C HIS A 284 -7.80 8.40 -14.04
N ILE A 285 -6.47 8.65 -13.98
CA ILE A 285 -5.53 7.74 -13.30
C ILE A 285 -5.85 7.64 -11.80
N ALA A 286 -6.16 8.76 -11.14
CA ALA A 286 -6.54 8.79 -9.74
C ALA A 286 -7.86 8.04 -9.48
N ALA A 287 -8.85 8.21 -10.36
CA ALA A 287 -10.14 7.50 -10.30
C ALA A 287 -9.94 5.98 -10.45
N LEU A 288 -9.20 5.54 -11.48
CA LEU A 288 -8.85 4.12 -11.69
C LEU A 288 -8.10 3.54 -10.48
N ALA A 289 -7.16 4.30 -9.94
CA ALA A 289 -6.40 3.91 -8.75
C ALA A 289 -7.24 3.89 -7.46
N GLY A 290 -8.35 4.63 -7.40
CA GLY A 290 -9.10 4.88 -6.16
C GLY A 290 -8.25 5.68 -5.15
N HIS A 291 -7.58 6.75 -5.62
CA HIS A 291 -6.83 7.67 -4.77
C HIS A 291 -7.75 8.79 -4.28
N ARG A 292 -7.85 8.98 -2.96
CA ARG A 292 -8.58 10.12 -2.38
C ARG A 292 -7.90 11.46 -2.58
N VAL A 293 -6.57 11.43 -2.67
CA VAL A 293 -5.73 12.62 -2.78
C VAL A 293 -4.91 12.51 -4.05
N LEU A 294 -5.06 13.48 -4.94
CA LEU A 294 -4.39 13.54 -6.23
C LEU A 294 -2.86 13.46 -6.11
N GLN A 295 -2.32 13.98 -5.01
CA GLN A 295 -0.89 13.93 -4.71
C GLN A 295 -0.32 12.50 -4.65
N SER A 296 -1.16 11.49 -4.40
CA SER A 296 -0.75 10.08 -4.48
C SER A 296 -0.55 9.60 -5.92
N THR A 297 -1.11 10.30 -6.90
CA THR A 297 -1.01 10.00 -8.33
C THR A 297 0.21 10.66 -8.97
N LEU A 298 0.69 11.79 -8.43
CA LEU A 298 1.87 12.51 -8.94
C LEU A 298 3.12 11.64 -9.04
N ILE A 299 3.23 10.60 -8.21
CA ILE A 299 4.37 9.68 -8.24
C ILE A 299 4.51 8.97 -9.60
N TYR A 300 3.40 8.74 -10.32
CA TYR A 300 3.41 8.10 -11.64
C TYR A 300 3.86 9.03 -12.74
N ILE A 301 3.63 10.34 -12.60
CA ILE A 301 4.17 11.36 -13.49
C ILE A 301 5.69 11.43 -13.34
N HIS A 302 6.21 11.35 -12.12
CA HIS A 302 7.66 11.31 -11.90
C HIS A 302 8.31 10.01 -12.41
N LEU A 303 7.56 8.91 -12.48
CA LEU A 303 8.05 7.64 -13.06
C LEU A 303 8.02 7.66 -14.59
N SER A 304 7.18 8.49 -15.19
CA SER A 304 7.14 8.74 -16.64
C SER A 304 8.17 9.78 -17.10
N ALA A 305 9.23 10.04 -16.33
CA ALA A 305 10.23 11.09 -16.60
C ALA A 305 10.92 11.01 -17.97
N HIS A 306 10.82 9.88 -18.67
CA HIS A 306 11.21 9.79 -20.08
C HIS A 306 10.38 10.79 -20.93
N ASP A 307 9.07 10.94 -20.61
CA ASP A 307 8.19 11.87 -21.30
C ASP A 307 8.48 13.32 -20.96
N LEU A 308 9.03 13.60 -19.77
CA LEU A 308 9.44 14.95 -19.41
C LEU A 308 10.64 15.40 -20.27
N THR A 309 11.56 14.51 -20.57
CA THR A 309 12.70 14.80 -21.46
C THR A 309 12.22 15.07 -22.88
N GLU A 310 11.31 14.27 -23.41
CA GLU A 310 10.70 14.50 -24.73
C GLU A 310 9.80 15.75 -24.77
N ALA A 311 9.01 15.97 -23.71
CA ALA A 311 8.18 17.17 -23.59
C ALA A 311 9.05 18.43 -23.47
N LEU A 312 10.13 18.38 -22.71
CA LEU A 312 11.13 19.44 -22.64
C LEU A 312 11.81 19.66 -23.99
N ALA A 313 12.23 18.59 -24.68
CA ALA A 313 12.87 18.71 -25.99
C ALA A 313 11.92 19.35 -27.01
N ARG A 314 10.65 18.97 -27.03
CA ARG A 314 9.61 19.59 -27.88
C ARG A 314 9.38 21.06 -27.54
N THR A 315 9.28 21.37 -26.24
CA THR A 315 9.06 22.75 -25.76
C THR A 315 10.29 23.61 -26.00
N MET A 316 11.48 23.09 -25.79
CA MET A 316 12.74 23.82 -26.04
C MET A 316 12.95 24.09 -27.52
N GLY A 317 12.54 23.17 -28.42
CA GLY A 317 12.56 23.39 -29.86
C GLY A 317 11.60 24.51 -30.34
N SER A 318 10.60 24.86 -29.54
CA SER A 318 9.66 25.96 -29.82
C SER A 318 10.05 27.28 -29.13
N LEU A 319 11.06 27.30 -28.27
CA LEU A 319 11.52 28.52 -27.62
C LEU A 319 12.40 29.34 -28.58
N PRO A 320 12.24 30.67 -28.64
CA PRO A 320 13.07 31.53 -29.46
C PRO A 320 14.55 31.38 -29.11
N ALA A 321 15.39 31.23 -30.10
CA ALA A 321 16.85 31.04 -29.95
C ALA A 321 17.55 32.14 -29.09
N LEU A 322 16.95 33.32 -28.98
CA LEU A 322 17.38 34.44 -28.14
C LEU A 322 17.37 34.17 -26.62
N ARG A 323 16.76 33.07 -26.15
CA ARG A 323 16.73 32.67 -24.73
C ARG A 323 17.72 31.57 -24.37
N HIS A 324 18.55 31.17 -25.30
CA HIS A 324 19.68 30.25 -25.09
C HIS A 324 21.02 30.93 -25.25
N PRO A 325 21.49 31.71 -24.24
CA PRO A 325 22.76 32.45 -24.35
C PRO A 325 24.01 31.55 -24.41
N LEU A 326 23.87 30.24 -24.15
CA LEU A 326 24.99 29.29 -24.17
C LEU A 326 25.15 28.56 -25.50
N LEU A 327 24.26 28.73 -26.46
CA LEU A 327 24.36 28.13 -27.82
C LEU A 327 24.72 29.15 -28.91
N GLY A 328 25.04 30.38 -28.52
CA GLY A 328 25.51 31.41 -29.41
C GLY A 328 27.03 31.48 -29.44
N THR A 329 27.56 31.34 -30.64
CA THR A 329 28.93 31.63 -31.08
C THR A 329 29.94 30.50 -30.98
N GLU A 330 29.84 29.53 -31.86
CA GLU A 330 31.05 29.17 -32.63
C GLU A 330 30.85 29.76 -34.05
N GLN A 331 31.47 30.89 -34.30
CA GLN A 331 31.88 31.34 -35.63
C GLN A 331 33.33 30.97 -35.84
#